data_672aec5e3a99f851531ce2b498027b25
#
_entry.id   672aec5e3a99f851531ce2b498027b25
#
_cell.length_a   1.000
_cell.length_b   1.000
_cell.length_c   1.000
_cell.angle_alpha   90.00
_cell.angle_beta   90.00
_cell.angle_gamma   90.00
#
_symmetry.space_group_name_H-M   'P 1'
#
loop_
_entity.id
_entity.type
_entity.pdbx_description
1 polymer ?
#
loop_
_entity_poly.entity_id
_entity_poly.type
_entity_poly.pdbx_seq_one_letter_code
_entity_poly.pdbx_strand_id
1 'polypeptide(L)'
;MKTKLHILAVLLVVFLLVLSFVACNEAGTGNTTDGTTDGTTDGTTDGTTDGTTDGTTDTTPSLWDGATYKESVTLGEGTHTLAITVEMENKSIVLSIKTDAATVKDALAEHHLIDGEQQAIGYMMTTLNGVRADWNLDGAYWAFYQGGNYMMSGIDSTPIEGDASYEFVYTKA
;
A
#
# COMPACT_ATOMS: atom_id res chain seq x y z
N MET A 1 10.03 -2.03 42.49
CA MET A 1 10.20 -3.45 42.16
C MET A 1 8.91 -4.09 41.61
N LYS A 2 7.72 -3.71 42.04
CA LYS A 2 6.43 -4.31 41.58
C LYS A 2 6.14 -4.08 40.09
N THR A 3 6.45 -2.90 39.56
CA THR A 3 6.17 -2.54 38.14
C THR A 3 6.97 -3.37 37.14
N LYS A 4 8.25 -3.66 37.45
CA LYS A 4 9.10 -4.51 36.57
C LYS A 4 8.62 -5.97 36.53
N LEU A 5 8.04 -6.45 37.61
CA LEU A 5 7.49 -7.81 37.69
C LEU A 5 6.23 -7.97 36.83
N HIS A 6 5.38 -6.95 36.76
CA HIS A 6 4.18 -6.98 35.90
C HIS A 6 4.52 -6.95 34.40
N ILE A 7 5.54 -6.14 34.02
CA ILE A 7 5.99 -6.09 32.62
C ILE A 7 6.57 -7.44 32.17
N LEU A 8 7.34 -8.10 33.04
CA LEU A 8 7.91 -9.42 32.76
C LEU A 8 6.81 -10.50 32.63
N ALA A 9 5.76 -10.43 33.46
CA ALA A 9 4.62 -11.36 33.39
C ALA A 9 3.81 -11.18 32.10
N VAL A 10 3.59 -9.94 31.65
CA VAL A 10 2.87 -9.64 30.40
C VAL A 10 3.67 -10.12 29.17
N LEU A 11 4.99 -9.91 29.15
CA LEU A 11 5.85 -10.38 28.08
C LEU A 11 5.87 -11.91 27.98
N LEU A 12 5.82 -12.62 29.10
CA LEU A 12 5.80 -14.08 29.13
C LEU A 12 4.48 -14.65 28.61
N VAL A 13 3.34 -13.99 28.90
CA VAL A 13 2.02 -14.39 28.38
C VAL A 13 1.93 -14.17 26.87
N VAL A 14 2.46 -13.04 26.35
CA VAL A 14 2.50 -12.76 24.91
C VAL A 14 3.38 -13.76 24.17
N PHE A 15 4.51 -14.16 24.76
CA PHE A 15 5.41 -15.17 24.15
C PHE A 15 4.79 -16.56 24.06
N LEU A 16 3.96 -16.95 25.05
CA LEU A 16 3.25 -18.24 25.05
C LEU A 16 2.11 -18.30 24.01
N LEU A 17 1.48 -17.17 23.69
CA LEU A 17 0.42 -17.11 22.67
C LEU A 17 0.93 -17.22 21.23
N VAL A 18 2.20 -16.85 20.96
CA VAL A 18 2.79 -16.94 19.61
C VAL A 18 3.19 -18.38 19.23
N LEU A 19 3.36 -19.28 20.21
CA LEU A 19 3.77 -20.67 19.96
C LEU A 19 2.63 -21.63 19.56
N SER A 20 1.38 -21.18 19.50
CA SER A 20 0.21 -22.05 19.27
C SER A 20 -0.22 -22.18 17.81
N PHE A 21 0.47 -21.62 16.83
CA PHE A 21 0.07 -21.65 15.41
C PHE A 21 0.98 -22.46 14.48
N VAL A 22 1.75 -23.42 15.02
CA VAL A 22 2.53 -24.35 14.19
C VAL A 22 2.06 -25.78 14.46
N ALA A 23 0.96 -26.19 13.83
CA ALA A 23 0.67 -27.60 13.50
C ALA A 23 -0.63 -27.66 12.69
N CYS A 24 -0.52 -27.88 11.38
CA CYS A 24 -1.29 -28.82 10.58
C CYS A 24 -0.97 -28.57 9.11
N ASN A 25 0.02 -29.32 8.63
CA ASN A 25 0.10 -29.67 7.22
C ASN A 25 0.40 -31.16 7.18
N GLU A 26 -0.58 -31.97 6.86
CA GLU A 26 -0.36 -33.37 6.48
C GLU A 26 -1.06 -33.68 5.17
N ALA A 27 -0.27 -34.38 4.38
CA ALA A 27 -0.44 -34.87 3.04
C ALA A 27 -1.62 -35.83 2.87
N GLY A 28 -2.24 -35.78 1.70
CA GLY A 28 -3.13 -36.82 1.18
C GLY A 28 -2.65 -37.28 -0.19
N THR A 29 -2.07 -38.46 -0.20
CA THR A 29 -1.55 -39.21 -1.32
C THR A 29 -2.68 -39.96 -2.06
N GLY A 30 -2.59 -39.95 -3.42
CA GLY A 30 -2.93 -41.14 -4.23
C GLY A 30 -4.30 -41.16 -4.89
N ASN A 31 -4.38 -41.23 -6.17
CA ASN A 31 -4.67 -42.47 -6.88
C ASN A 31 -4.49 -42.36 -8.39
N THR A 32 -3.74 -43.27 -8.91
CA THR A 32 -3.53 -43.62 -10.32
C THR A 32 -4.79 -44.25 -10.88
N THR A 33 -5.23 -43.87 -12.08
CA THR A 33 -5.93 -44.81 -12.97
C THR A 33 -5.59 -44.51 -14.42
N ASP A 34 -5.01 -45.51 -15.00
CA ASP A 34 -4.65 -45.81 -16.35
C ASP A 34 -5.90 -45.80 -17.28
N GLY A 35 -5.73 -45.35 -18.51
CA GLY A 35 -6.77 -45.35 -19.54
C GLY A 35 -6.21 -44.99 -20.91
N THR A 36 -5.50 -45.98 -21.48
CA THR A 36 -5.10 -46.01 -22.89
C THR A 36 -6.34 -46.03 -23.79
N THR A 37 -6.44 -45.13 -24.79
CA THR A 37 -7.14 -45.43 -26.03
C THR A 37 -6.51 -44.64 -27.17
N ASP A 38 -5.99 -45.43 -28.08
CA ASP A 38 -5.47 -45.18 -29.40
C ASP A 38 -6.53 -44.60 -30.34
N GLY A 39 -6.13 -43.66 -31.21
CA GLY A 39 -7.02 -43.03 -32.19
C GLY A 39 -6.25 -42.15 -33.18
N THR A 40 -5.55 -42.82 -34.08
CA THR A 40 -4.97 -42.21 -35.29
C THR A 40 -6.08 -41.65 -36.19
N THR A 41 -6.01 -40.37 -36.55
CA THR A 41 -6.61 -39.86 -37.79
C THR A 41 -5.81 -38.72 -38.33
N ASP A 42 -5.22 -38.98 -39.45
CA ASP A 42 -4.54 -38.10 -40.38
C ASP A 42 -5.51 -37.05 -40.96
N GLY A 43 -5.09 -35.80 -41.02
CA GLY A 43 -5.88 -34.69 -41.56
C GLY A 43 -5.01 -33.46 -41.83
N THR A 44 -4.22 -33.53 -42.88
CA THR A 44 -3.55 -32.34 -43.47
C THR A 44 -4.59 -31.32 -43.90
N THR A 45 -4.58 -30.14 -43.33
CA THR A 45 -5.19 -28.95 -43.95
C THR A 45 -4.29 -27.75 -43.66
N ASP A 46 -3.63 -27.35 -44.72
CA ASP A 46 -2.93 -26.08 -44.91
C ASP A 46 -3.94 -24.93 -44.70
N GLY A 47 -3.67 -24.05 -43.78
CA GLY A 47 -4.47 -22.87 -43.48
C GLY A 47 -3.58 -21.80 -42.90
N THR A 48 -2.80 -21.14 -43.74
CA THR A 48 -2.16 -19.86 -43.42
C THR A 48 -3.26 -18.85 -43.09
N THR A 49 -3.46 -18.59 -41.78
CA THR A 49 -4.20 -17.42 -41.35
C THR A 49 -3.21 -16.54 -40.61
N ASP A 50 -2.73 -15.55 -41.33
CA ASP A 50 -2.06 -14.39 -40.81
C ASP A 50 -3.07 -13.64 -39.91
N GLY A 51 -3.04 -13.96 -38.62
CA GLY A 51 -3.78 -13.28 -37.59
C GLY A 51 -2.87 -12.24 -36.93
N THR A 52 -2.68 -11.11 -37.59
CA THR A 52 -2.21 -9.89 -36.93
C THR A 52 -3.23 -9.56 -35.84
N THR A 53 -2.95 -10.06 -34.64
CA THR A 53 -3.62 -9.55 -33.45
C THR A 53 -3.01 -8.18 -33.18
N ASP A 54 -3.62 -7.15 -33.76
CA ASP A 54 -3.44 -5.77 -33.33
C ASP A 54 -3.89 -5.69 -31.87
N GLY A 55 -2.97 -6.00 -30.95
CA GLY A 55 -3.11 -5.74 -29.54
C GLY A 55 -3.04 -4.24 -29.32
N THR A 56 -4.15 -3.55 -29.55
CA THR A 56 -4.33 -2.21 -29.01
C THR A 56 -4.23 -2.35 -27.49
N THR A 57 -3.03 -2.23 -26.97
CA THR A 57 -2.81 -1.95 -25.57
C THR A 57 -3.47 -0.60 -25.33
N ASP A 58 -4.63 -0.63 -24.67
CA ASP A 58 -5.24 0.55 -24.09
C ASP A 58 -4.25 1.11 -23.07
N THR A 59 -3.41 2.00 -23.54
CA THR A 59 -2.37 2.65 -22.75
C THR A 59 -3.00 3.86 -22.08
N THR A 60 -4.02 3.62 -21.24
CA THR A 60 -4.42 4.64 -20.27
C THR A 60 -3.22 4.87 -19.37
N PRO A 61 -2.67 6.10 -19.30
CA PRO A 61 -1.51 6.37 -18.44
C PRO A 61 -1.85 6.01 -17.00
N SER A 62 -0.98 5.23 -16.36
CA SER A 62 -1.11 4.89 -14.95
C SER A 62 -0.82 6.11 -14.09
N LEU A 63 -1.54 6.29 -12.99
CA LEU A 63 -1.22 7.32 -11.98
C LEU A 63 0.21 7.15 -11.45
N TRP A 64 0.69 5.91 -11.39
CA TRP A 64 2.06 5.60 -10.98
C TRP A 64 3.15 6.14 -11.93
N ASP A 65 2.81 6.49 -13.16
CA ASP A 65 3.78 7.07 -14.09
C ASP A 65 4.25 8.45 -13.61
N GLY A 66 3.37 9.22 -12.97
CA GLY A 66 3.66 10.52 -12.36
C GLY A 66 4.27 10.45 -10.95
N ALA A 67 4.31 9.28 -10.33
CA ALA A 67 4.78 9.16 -8.96
C ALA A 67 6.29 9.37 -8.81
N THR A 68 6.69 10.12 -7.78
CA THR A 68 8.10 10.34 -7.40
C THR A 68 8.76 9.03 -6.97
N TYR A 69 8.08 8.28 -6.11
CA TYR A 69 8.50 6.93 -5.68
C TYR A 69 7.49 5.91 -6.18
N LYS A 70 7.98 4.89 -6.87
CA LYS A 70 7.17 3.79 -7.43
C LYS A 70 7.30 2.49 -6.64
N GLU A 71 8.22 2.47 -5.67
CA GLU A 71 8.54 1.37 -4.77
C GLU A 71 8.65 1.90 -3.34
N SER A 72 8.54 0.99 -2.37
CA SER A 72 8.72 1.34 -0.96
C SER A 72 10.14 1.83 -0.69
N VAL A 73 10.27 2.88 0.12
CA VAL A 73 11.54 3.56 0.39
C VAL A 73 11.58 4.04 1.84
N THR A 74 12.79 4.17 2.39
CA THR A 74 13.04 4.84 3.68
C THR A 74 13.66 6.21 3.41
N LEU A 75 13.11 7.25 4.03
CA LEU A 75 13.49 8.65 3.86
C LEU A 75 13.83 9.27 5.21
N GLY A 76 14.67 10.29 5.16
CA GLY A 76 14.97 11.15 6.31
C GLY A 76 15.78 10.49 7.42
N GLU A 77 15.97 11.30 8.47
CA GLU A 77 16.64 10.94 9.71
C GLU A 77 15.84 11.54 10.86
N GLY A 78 15.69 10.82 11.96
CA GLY A 78 14.91 11.28 13.11
C GLY A 78 14.64 10.16 14.10
N THR A 79 14.00 10.50 15.21
CA THR A 79 13.74 9.57 16.32
C THR A 79 12.42 8.81 16.14
N HIS A 80 11.48 9.33 15.33
CA HIS A 80 10.21 8.71 15.04
C HIS A 80 10.18 8.17 13.62
N THR A 81 9.45 7.07 13.41
CA THR A 81 9.23 6.47 12.10
C THR A 81 7.76 6.54 11.74
N LEU A 82 7.43 7.24 10.65
CA LEU A 82 6.10 7.25 10.07
C LEU A 82 6.06 6.28 8.89
N ALA A 83 5.22 5.26 8.96
CA ALA A 83 4.92 4.40 7.84
C ALA A 83 3.74 5.00 7.06
N ILE A 84 4.02 5.63 5.93
CA ILE A 84 3.01 6.25 5.06
C ILE A 84 2.70 5.31 3.90
N THR A 85 1.57 4.64 3.94
CA THR A 85 1.07 3.85 2.82
C THR A 85 0.42 4.78 1.80
N VAL A 86 0.86 4.70 0.56
CA VAL A 86 0.26 5.40 -0.59
C VAL A 86 -0.37 4.37 -1.50
N GLU A 87 -1.69 4.45 -1.68
CA GLU A 87 -2.47 3.50 -2.47
C GLU A 87 -3.17 4.19 -3.63
N MET A 88 -3.01 3.63 -4.84
CA MET A 88 -3.72 4.02 -6.07
C MET A 88 -3.72 2.85 -7.06
N GLU A 89 -4.81 2.70 -7.82
CA GLU A 89 -4.94 1.69 -8.90
C GLU A 89 -4.64 0.24 -8.44
N ASN A 90 -5.11 -0.14 -7.23
CA ASN A 90 -4.90 -1.46 -6.63
C ASN A 90 -3.41 -1.83 -6.36
N LYS A 91 -2.52 -0.85 -6.36
CA LYS A 91 -1.13 -0.98 -5.93
C LYS A 91 -0.87 -0.04 -4.76
N SER A 92 -0.08 -0.49 -3.80
CA SER A 92 0.38 0.34 -2.68
C SER A 92 1.89 0.24 -2.50
N ILE A 93 2.48 1.32 -1.97
CA ILE A 93 3.86 1.37 -1.50
C ILE A 93 3.89 1.94 -0.09
N VAL A 94 4.99 1.74 0.62
CA VAL A 94 5.21 2.32 1.94
C VAL A 94 6.41 3.27 1.89
N LEU A 95 6.18 4.53 2.25
CA LEU A 95 7.22 5.51 2.49
C LEU A 95 7.48 5.53 4.00
N SER A 96 8.62 4.96 4.44
CA SER A 96 9.03 4.96 5.84
C SER A 96 9.83 6.24 6.10
N ILE A 97 9.22 7.23 6.73
CA ILE A 97 9.81 8.54 6.98
C ILE A 97 10.33 8.60 8.41
N LYS A 98 11.64 8.77 8.56
CA LYS A 98 12.27 9.07 9.85
C LYS A 98 12.30 10.57 10.04
N THR A 99 11.72 11.07 11.13
CA THR A 99 11.53 12.51 11.34
C THR A 99 11.47 12.88 12.82
N ASP A 100 11.72 14.13 13.11
CA ASP A 100 11.45 14.82 14.37
C ASP A 100 10.43 15.97 14.18
N ALA A 101 9.74 15.96 13.04
CA ALA A 101 8.71 16.95 12.73
C ALA A 101 7.53 16.88 13.70
N ALA A 102 6.85 18.01 13.90
CA ALA A 102 5.74 18.10 14.86
C ALA A 102 4.43 17.51 14.32
N THR A 103 4.21 17.56 13.00
CA THR A 103 2.97 17.11 12.36
C THR A 103 3.24 16.21 11.15
N VAL A 104 2.23 15.43 10.77
CA VAL A 104 2.29 14.59 9.56
C VAL A 104 2.55 15.44 8.31
N LYS A 105 1.95 16.63 8.22
CA LYS A 105 2.20 17.58 7.13
C LYS A 105 3.68 17.95 7.06
N ASP A 106 4.28 18.33 8.20
CA ASP A 106 5.66 18.81 8.23
C ASP A 106 6.63 17.68 7.81
N ALA A 107 6.41 16.45 8.30
CA ALA A 107 7.19 15.29 7.91
C ALA A 107 7.13 14.99 6.40
N LEU A 108 5.95 15.09 5.80
CA LEU A 108 5.79 14.91 4.35
C LEU A 108 6.41 16.05 3.54
N ALA A 109 6.31 17.28 4.05
CA ALA A 109 6.86 18.48 3.39
C ALA A 109 8.39 18.50 3.40
N GLU A 110 9.06 18.00 4.45
CA GLU A 110 10.53 17.86 4.54
C GLU A 110 11.12 17.11 3.34
N HIS A 111 10.35 16.18 2.76
CA HIS A 111 10.77 15.35 1.63
C HIS A 111 10.11 15.75 0.30
N HIS A 112 9.47 16.92 0.24
CA HIS A 112 8.74 17.40 -0.95
C HIS A 112 7.72 16.38 -1.49
N LEU A 113 7.10 15.62 -0.58
CA LEU A 113 6.13 14.58 -0.94
C LEU A 113 4.74 15.14 -1.18
N ILE A 114 4.45 16.33 -0.68
CA ILE A 114 3.14 16.95 -0.77
C ILE A 114 3.19 18.35 -1.38
N ASP A 115 2.10 18.71 -2.06
CA ASP A 115 1.78 20.07 -2.45
C ASP A 115 0.31 20.37 -2.18
N GLY A 116 -0.04 21.64 -2.00
CA GLY A 116 -1.38 22.09 -1.65
C GLY A 116 -1.40 23.50 -1.10
N GLU A 117 -2.54 23.92 -0.55
CA GLU A 117 -2.75 25.28 -0.06
C GLU A 117 -3.22 25.30 1.40
N GLN A 118 -2.69 26.26 2.17
CA GLN A 118 -3.20 26.53 3.50
C GLN A 118 -4.50 27.33 3.38
N GLN A 119 -5.58 26.78 3.91
CA GLN A 119 -6.90 27.40 3.94
C GLN A 119 -7.32 27.72 5.38
N ALA A 120 -8.44 28.44 5.54
CA ALA A 120 -8.95 28.82 6.87
C ALA A 120 -9.33 27.60 7.75
N ILE A 121 -9.65 26.46 7.14
CA ILE A 121 -10.08 25.23 7.80
C ILE A 121 -8.97 24.17 7.91
N GLY A 122 -7.75 24.45 7.42
CA GLY A 122 -6.62 23.54 7.43
C GLY A 122 -5.86 23.49 6.10
N TYR A 123 -4.88 22.62 6.00
CA TYR A 123 -4.10 22.42 4.79
C TYR A 123 -4.84 21.53 3.79
N MET A 124 -5.17 22.08 2.62
CA MET A 124 -5.77 21.34 1.51
C MET A 124 -4.66 20.73 0.66
N MET A 125 -4.38 19.46 0.88
CA MET A 125 -3.40 18.71 0.08
C MET A 125 -4.01 18.32 -1.27
N THR A 126 -3.35 18.70 -2.36
CA THR A 126 -3.76 18.38 -3.74
C THR A 126 -2.78 17.42 -4.43
N THR A 127 -1.57 17.27 -3.92
CA THR A 127 -0.57 16.38 -4.49
C THR A 127 0.08 15.55 -3.37
N LEU A 128 0.28 14.26 -3.63
CA LEU A 128 1.08 13.38 -2.79
C LEU A 128 1.95 12.49 -3.67
N ASN A 129 3.23 12.35 -3.30
CA ASN A 129 4.20 11.54 -4.03
C ASN A 129 4.28 11.86 -5.53
N GLY A 130 4.11 13.15 -5.89
CA GLY A 130 4.11 13.62 -7.28
C GLY A 130 2.78 13.43 -8.03
N VAL A 131 1.80 12.75 -7.43
CA VAL A 131 0.50 12.51 -8.07
C VAL A 131 -0.55 13.47 -7.56
N ARG A 132 -1.18 14.21 -8.50
CA ARG A 132 -2.25 15.14 -8.19
C ARG A 132 -3.58 14.43 -8.00
N ALA A 133 -4.33 14.88 -7.00
CA ALA A 133 -5.72 14.53 -6.73
C ALA A 133 -6.44 15.81 -6.26
N ASP A 134 -6.89 16.61 -7.22
CA ASP A 134 -7.60 17.86 -6.98
C ASP A 134 -9.08 17.68 -7.27
N TRP A 135 -9.92 17.94 -6.27
CA TRP A 135 -11.37 17.76 -6.39
C TRP A 135 -11.98 18.56 -7.54
N ASN A 136 -11.54 19.80 -7.73
CA ASN A 136 -12.11 20.70 -8.73
C ASN A 136 -11.62 20.39 -10.15
N LEU A 137 -10.40 19.85 -10.29
CA LEU A 137 -9.78 19.62 -11.58
C LEU A 137 -9.90 18.15 -12.01
N ASP A 138 -9.73 17.22 -11.07
CA ASP A 138 -9.62 15.80 -11.34
C ASP A 138 -10.82 14.99 -10.84
N GLY A 139 -11.72 15.62 -10.06
CA GLY A 139 -12.80 14.91 -9.36
C GLY A 139 -12.25 13.87 -8.37
N ALA A 140 -11.06 14.13 -7.81
CA ALA A 140 -10.34 13.19 -6.96
C ALA A 140 -9.75 13.88 -5.73
N TYR A 141 -9.43 13.09 -4.70
CA TYR A 141 -8.76 13.57 -3.50
C TYR A 141 -7.95 12.45 -2.84
N TRP A 142 -7.03 12.82 -1.97
CA TRP A 142 -6.30 11.90 -1.13
C TRP A 142 -7.07 11.65 0.17
N ALA A 143 -7.70 10.50 0.29
CA ALA A 143 -8.38 10.07 1.51
C ALA A 143 -7.34 9.66 2.56
N PHE A 144 -7.42 10.20 3.77
CA PHE A 144 -6.46 10.04 4.85
C PHE A 144 -7.01 9.12 5.93
N TYR A 145 -6.25 8.06 6.28
CA TYR A 145 -6.66 7.06 7.27
C TYR A 145 -5.57 6.79 8.29
N GLN A 146 -6.00 6.35 9.48
CA GLN A 146 -5.15 5.78 10.51
C GLN A 146 -5.81 4.53 11.08
N GLY A 147 -5.10 3.39 11.03
CA GLY A 147 -5.64 2.11 11.52
C GLY A 147 -6.94 1.70 10.85
N GLY A 148 -7.11 1.98 9.55
CA GLY A 148 -8.32 1.70 8.78
C GLY A 148 -9.48 2.67 9.01
N ASN A 149 -9.34 3.68 9.87
CA ASN A 149 -10.37 4.68 10.13
C ASN A 149 -10.08 5.96 9.35
N TYR A 150 -11.11 6.47 8.67
CA TYR A 150 -11.03 7.76 7.99
C TYR A 150 -10.77 8.89 8.98
N MET A 151 -9.73 9.69 8.75
CA MET A 151 -9.35 10.79 9.62
C MET A 151 -10.22 12.01 9.35
N MET A 152 -10.84 12.53 10.41
CA MET A 152 -11.64 13.77 10.36
C MET A 152 -10.79 15.02 10.60
N SER A 153 -9.51 14.85 10.99
CA SER A 153 -8.51 15.90 11.13
C SER A 153 -7.59 15.94 9.89
N GLY A 154 -7.15 17.14 9.52
CA GLY A 154 -6.15 17.30 8.46
C GLY A 154 -4.74 16.87 8.90
N ILE A 155 -3.86 16.65 7.94
CA ILE A 155 -2.46 16.27 8.18
C ILE A 155 -1.67 17.33 8.95
N ASP A 156 -2.07 18.60 8.83
CA ASP A 156 -1.48 19.76 9.53
C ASP A 156 -1.87 19.84 11.01
N SER A 157 -2.98 19.20 11.38
CA SER A 157 -3.47 19.11 12.76
C SER A 157 -3.31 17.72 13.37
N THR A 158 -2.61 16.81 12.69
CA THR A 158 -2.29 15.47 13.20
C THR A 158 -0.85 15.48 13.77
N PRO A 159 -0.67 15.47 15.11
CA PRO A 159 0.64 15.51 15.74
C PRO A 159 1.36 14.16 15.62
N ILE A 160 2.69 14.19 15.63
CA ILE A 160 3.56 13.03 15.72
C ILE A 160 4.01 12.88 17.17
N GLU A 161 3.48 11.88 17.88
CA GLU A 161 3.80 11.60 19.28
C GLU A 161 4.69 10.36 19.45
N GLY A 162 5.10 9.73 18.34
CA GLY A 162 5.90 8.50 18.31
C GLY A 162 5.83 7.84 16.94
N ASP A 163 6.25 6.58 16.88
CA ASP A 163 6.10 5.79 15.64
C ASP A 163 4.63 5.60 15.32
N ALA A 164 4.27 5.85 14.06
CA ALA A 164 2.88 5.80 13.63
C ALA A 164 2.74 5.28 12.19
N SER A 165 1.55 4.82 11.84
CA SER A 165 1.20 4.37 10.50
C SER A 165 -0.04 5.10 10.02
N TYR A 166 0.06 5.65 8.83
CA TYR A 166 -1.01 6.34 8.12
C TYR A 166 -1.14 5.81 6.71
N GLU A 167 -2.32 6.01 6.12
CA GLU A 167 -2.64 5.55 4.78
C GLU A 167 -3.30 6.67 3.99
N PHE A 168 -2.86 6.86 2.76
CA PHE A 168 -3.44 7.76 1.80
C PHE A 168 -3.91 6.98 0.58
N VAL A 169 -5.20 7.07 0.30
CA VAL A 169 -5.85 6.39 -0.82
C VAL A 169 -6.30 7.40 -1.85
N TYR A 170 -5.84 7.24 -3.09
CA TYR A 170 -6.35 8.04 -4.21
C TYR A 170 -7.81 7.69 -4.47
N THR A 171 -8.70 8.63 -4.22
CA THR A 171 -10.15 8.41 -4.28
C THR A 171 -10.78 9.31 -5.33
N LYS A 172 -11.53 8.73 -6.25
CA LYS A 172 -12.40 9.46 -7.18
C LYS A 172 -13.81 9.58 -6.63
N ALA A 173 -14.48 10.69 -6.98
CA ALA A 173 -15.88 10.94 -6.66
C ALA A 173 -16.80 10.06 -7.51
#